data_d47a3df94c0cedbb9db8d3ccfc38ef91
#
_entry.id   d47a3df94c0cedbb9db8d3ccfc38ef91
#
_cell.length_a   1.000
_cell.length_b   1.000
_cell.length_c   1.000
_cell.angle_alpha   90.00
_cell.angle_beta   90.00
_cell.angle_gamma   90.00
#
_symmetry.space_group_name_H-M   'P 1'
#
loop_
_entity.id
_entity.type
_entity.pdbx_description
1 polymer ?
#
loop_
_entity_poly.entity_id
_entity_poly.type
_entity_poly.pdbx_seq_one_letter_code
_entity_poly.pdbx_strand_id
1 'polypeptide(L)'
;MPEKKTAASAANEYIVRNRMTHWQKTYPHWVSVASIIILLLFWEAICRCGLVSSLFLPAPSQIISALLTMLADGEIGVSLAASIYRILIGFAVGSLIGLAAGLVTGTSALADKIGNPIVNALYPIPKIALLPLFILWLGIGELSKVTIIALGVFFPVAMNTYSGVKNVDTLLIKVAVSFNASWWKTMKSVVLPNALPMIFAGLRLAAGTSLLLLVAAEMIAAQVGIGALILHYGDLMITDRLMAGVIVLSLLGLLFNLFLQWLERKAIPWKNI
;
A
#
# COMPACT_ATOMS: atom_id res chain seq x y z
N MET A 1 -4.10 2.43 51.90
CA MET A 1 -5.16 1.45 52.18
C MET A 1 -5.63 0.89 50.83
N PRO A 2 -5.49 -0.40 50.53
CA PRO A 2 -6.04 -0.96 49.29
C PRO A 2 -7.55 -1.08 49.44
N GLU A 3 -8.29 -0.45 48.53
CA GLU A 3 -9.75 -0.58 48.43
C GLU A 3 -10.15 -2.04 48.28
N LYS A 4 -10.94 -2.56 49.23
CA LYS A 4 -11.57 -3.88 49.10
C LYS A 4 -12.59 -3.82 47.97
N LYS A 5 -12.22 -4.35 46.80
CA LYS A 5 -13.18 -4.62 45.70
C LYS A 5 -14.33 -5.44 46.29
N THR A 6 -15.55 -4.89 46.24
CA THR A 6 -16.74 -5.62 46.72
C THR A 6 -16.98 -6.85 45.87
N ALA A 7 -17.48 -7.94 46.43
CA ALA A 7 -17.79 -9.19 45.73
C ALA A 7 -18.66 -8.98 44.48
N ALA A 8 -19.54 -7.97 44.49
CA ALA A 8 -20.35 -7.56 43.35
C ALA A 8 -19.53 -6.97 42.20
N SER A 9 -18.44 -6.23 42.52
CA SER A 9 -17.53 -5.69 41.49
C SER A 9 -16.73 -6.82 40.82
N ALA A 10 -16.27 -7.80 41.61
CA ALA A 10 -15.55 -8.97 41.07
C ALA A 10 -16.47 -9.87 40.19
N ALA A 11 -17.73 -10.07 40.61
CA ALA A 11 -18.70 -10.83 39.83
C ALA A 11 -19.05 -10.13 38.51
N ASN A 12 -19.16 -8.80 38.51
CA ASN A 12 -19.46 -8.03 37.29
C ASN A 12 -18.26 -8.02 36.33
N GLU A 13 -17.03 -7.93 36.85
CA GLU A 13 -15.79 -8.03 36.07
C GLU A 13 -15.65 -9.43 35.44
N TYR A 14 -16.03 -10.49 36.18
CA TYR A 14 -16.05 -11.87 35.67
C TYR A 14 -17.10 -12.07 34.56
N ILE A 15 -18.29 -11.54 34.71
CA ILE A 15 -19.38 -11.61 33.74
C ILE A 15 -19.01 -10.85 32.45
N VAL A 16 -18.44 -9.65 32.59
CA VAL A 16 -17.99 -8.83 31.44
C VAL A 16 -16.84 -9.54 30.71
N ARG A 17 -15.87 -10.09 31.45
CA ARG A 17 -14.75 -10.84 30.88
C ARG A 17 -15.21 -12.11 30.17
N ASN A 18 -16.15 -12.84 30.74
CA ASN A 18 -16.69 -14.07 30.13
C ASN A 18 -17.57 -13.78 28.92
N ARG A 19 -18.32 -12.65 28.90
CA ARG A 19 -19.01 -12.19 27.70
C ARG A 19 -18.03 -11.76 26.60
N MET A 20 -16.94 -11.05 26.92
CA MET A 20 -15.93 -10.65 25.93
C MET A 20 -15.19 -11.86 25.35
N THR A 21 -14.89 -12.90 26.13
CA THR A 21 -14.26 -14.12 25.62
C THR A 21 -15.21 -14.95 24.73
N HIS A 22 -16.52 -14.79 24.90
CA HIS A 22 -17.50 -15.42 24.00
C HIS A 22 -17.53 -14.77 22.59
N TRP A 23 -17.17 -13.49 22.48
CA TRP A 23 -17.05 -12.77 21.20
C TRP A 23 -15.71 -13.02 20.51
N GLN A 24 -14.71 -13.52 21.24
CA GLN A 24 -13.39 -13.90 20.73
C GLN A 24 -13.29 -15.38 20.35
N LYS A 25 -14.43 -16.04 20.01
CA LYS A 25 -14.34 -17.38 19.41
C LYS A 25 -13.53 -17.25 18.13
N THR A 26 -12.29 -17.73 18.19
CA THR A 26 -11.42 -17.88 17.02
C THR A 26 -12.08 -18.93 16.13
N TYR A 27 -12.81 -18.48 15.12
CA TYR A 27 -13.35 -19.40 14.13
C TYR A 27 -12.19 -20.03 13.36
N PRO A 28 -12.24 -21.34 13.09
CA PRO A 28 -11.18 -22.02 12.36
C PRO A 28 -11.05 -21.44 10.94
N HIS A 29 -9.84 -21.41 10.41
CA HIS A 29 -9.52 -20.79 9.10
C HIS A 29 -10.38 -21.32 7.94
N TRP A 30 -10.92 -22.55 8.05
CA TRP A 30 -11.81 -23.09 7.02
C TRP A 30 -13.12 -22.29 6.87
N VAL A 31 -13.59 -21.60 7.93
CA VAL A 31 -14.80 -20.74 7.87
C VAL A 31 -14.57 -19.57 6.92
N SER A 32 -13.38 -18.94 6.98
CA SER A 32 -13.03 -17.86 6.07
C SER A 32 -12.89 -18.34 4.63
N VAL A 33 -12.29 -19.51 4.43
CA VAL A 33 -12.18 -20.12 3.09
C VAL A 33 -13.57 -20.49 2.56
N ALA A 34 -14.41 -21.11 3.40
CA ALA A 34 -15.78 -21.47 3.01
C ALA A 34 -16.62 -20.24 2.63
N SER A 35 -16.50 -19.14 3.36
CA SER A 35 -17.23 -17.90 3.04
C SER A 35 -16.84 -17.32 1.68
N ILE A 36 -15.55 -17.37 1.31
CA ILE A 36 -15.08 -16.93 -0.01
C ILE A 36 -15.62 -17.85 -1.11
N ILE A 37 -15.57 -19.18 -0.90
CA ILE A 37 -16.09 -20.14 -1.87
C ILE A 37 -17.59 -19.97 -2.06
N ILE A 38 -18.35 -19.81 -0.98
CA ILE A 38 -19.81 -19.57 -1.04
C ILE A 38 -20.11 -18.29 -1.83
N LEU A 39 -19.36 -17.23 -1.58
CA LEU A 39 -19.52 -15.95 -2.30
C LEU A 39 -19.26 -16.13 -3.81
N LEU A 40 -18.21 -16.83 -4.18
CA LEU A 40 -17.87 -17.08 -5.59
C LEU A 40 -18.92 -17.98 -6.27
N LEU A 41 -19.40 -19.02 -5.59
CA LEU A 41 -20.47 -19.88 -6.10
C LEU A 41 -21.80 -19.13 -6.25
N PHE A 42 -22.11 -18.24 -5.32
CA PHE A 42 -23.30 -17.40 -5.40
C PHE A 42 -23.22 -16.44 -6.58
N TRP A 43 -22.06 -15.81 -6.78
CA TRP A 43 -21.81 -14.95 -7.95
C TRP A 43 -21.95 -15.74 -9.26
N GLU A 44 -21.30 -16.91 -9.37
CA GLU A 44 -21.41 -17.79 -10.54
C GLU A 44 -22.87 -18.16 -10.83
N ALA A 45 -23.63 -18.54 -9.80
CA ALA A 45 -25.03 -18.91 -9.92
C ALA A 45 -25.90 -17.76 -10.44
N ILE A 46 -25.76 -16.54 -9.90
CA ILE A 46 -26.51 -15.35 -10.36
C ILE A 46 -26.27 -15.09 -11.83
N CYS A 47 -25.00 -15.16 -12.27
CA CYS A 47 -24.65 -14.91 -13.67
C CYS A 47 -25.18 -16.02 -14.59
N ARG A 48 -25.10 -17.30 -14.19
CA ARG A 48 -25.62 -18.41 -15.02
C ARG A 48 -27.14 -18.48 -15.08
N CYS A 49 -27.83 -18.04 -14.04
CA CYS A 49 -29.29 -17.95 -14.06
C CYS A 49 -29.83 -16.81 -14.94
N GLY A 50 -28.94 -16.01 -15.55
CA GLY A 50 -29.35 -14.92 -16.43
C GLY A 50 -29.98 -13.72 -15.70
N LEU A 51 -29.86 -13.66 -14.36
CA LEU A 51 -30.35 -12.54 -13.55
C LEU A 51 -29.58 -11.24 -13.83
N VAL A 52 -28.32 -11.38 -14.22
CA VAL A 52 -27.45 -10.26 -14.63
C VAL A 52 -26.83 -10.61 -15.96
N SER A 53 -26.86 -9.66 -16.91
CA SER A 53 -26.19 -9.83 -18.20
C SER A 53 -24.66 -9.94 -18.02
N SER A 54 -24.04 -10.86 -18.74
CA SER A 54 -22.57 -11.03 -18.74
C SER A 54 -21.83 -9.78 -19.23
N LEU A 55 -22.53 -8.89 -19.94
CA LEU A 55 -21.99 -7.58 -20.33
C LEU A 55 -21.70 -6.68 -19.12
N PHE A 56 -22.50 -6.77 -18.07
CA PHE A 56 -22.30 -5.94 -16.87
C PHE A 56 -21.49 -6.68 -15.79
N LEU A 57 -21.74 -7.97 -15.63
CA LEU A 57 -21.07 -8.79 -14.62
C LEU A 57 -20.80 -10.18 -15.19
N PRO A 58 -19.58 -10.44 -15.69
CA PRO A 58 -19.21 -11.76 -16.18
C PRO A 58 -19.10 -12.77 -15.03
N ALA A 59 -19.40 -14.02 -15.32
CA ALA A 59 -19.25 -15.10 -14.34
C ALA A 59 -17.75 -15.33 -14.01
N PRO A 60 -17.40 -15.73 -12.77
CA PRO A 60 -16.03 -16.09 -12.40
C PRO A 60 -15.37 -17.06 -13.38
N SER A 61 -16.10 -18.05 -13.87
CA SER A 61 -15.60 -19.00 -14.87
C SER A 61 -15.23 -18.34 -16.21
N GLN A 62 -16.00 -17.34 -16.67
CA GLN A 62 -15.70 -16.57 -17.88
C GLN A 62 -14.44 -15.73 -17.70
N ILE A 63 -14.29 -15.09 -16.53
CA ILE A 63 -13.11 -14.29 -16.20
C ILE A 63 -11.84 -15.16 -16.19
N ILE A 64 -11.91 -16.36 -15.59
CA ILE A 64 -10.79 -17.30 -15.59
C ILE A 64 -10.45 -17.74 -17.01
N SER A 65 -11.44 -18.06 -17.84
CA SER A 65 -11.23 -18.42 -19.24
C SER A 65 -10.57 -17.27 -20.02
N ALA A 66 -11.06 -16.05 -19.87
CA ALA A 66 -10.47 -14.86 -20.47
C ALA A 66 -9.02 -14.64 -20.02
N LEU A 67 -8.75 -14.79 -18.72
CA LEU A 67 -7.41 -14.69 -18.16
C LEU A 67 -6.44 -15.70 -18.79
N LEU A 68 -6.85 -16.97 -18.91
CA LEU A 68 -6.02 -18.02 -19.50
C LEU A 68 -5.74 -17.74 -20.99
N THR A 69 -6.74 -17.28 -21.74
CA THR A 69 -6.57 -16.89 -23.14
C THR A 69 -5.59 -15.73 -23.29
N MET A 70 -5.76 -14.66 -22.54
CA MET A 70 -4.87 -13.48 -22.57
C MET A 70 -3.45 -13.80 -22.12
N LEU A 71 -3.26 -14.80 -21.22
CA LEU A 71 -1.95 -15.31 -20.85
C LEU A 71 -1.31 -16.10 -21.99
N ALA A 72 -2.08 -16.97 -22.69
CA ALA A 72 -1.61 -17.75 -23.81
C ALA A 72 -1.23 -16.85 -25.03
N ASP A 73 -1.99 -15.79 -25.26
CA ASP A 73 -1.73 -14.80 -26.30
C ASP A 73 -0.53 -13.88 -25.97
N GLY A 74 0.00 -13.94 -24.74
CA GLY A 74 1.12 -13.12 -24.28
C GLY A 74 0.76 -11.67 -23.93
N GLU A 75 -0.49 -11.26 -24.11
CA GLU A 75 -0.96 -9.89 -23.93
C GLU A 75 -0.76 -9.38 -22.48
N ILE A 76 -1.12 -10.23 -21.50
CA ILE A 76 -0.89 -9.92 -20.08
C ILE A 76 0.59 -9.81 -19.78
N GLY A 77 1.44 -10.66 -20.36
CA GLY A 77 2.87 -10.66 -20.08
C GLY A 77 3.54 -9.35 -20.45
N VAL A 78 3.26 -8.83 -21.63
CA VAL A 78 3.79 -7.54 -22.12
C VAL A 78 3.29 -6.38 -21.29
N SER A 79 1.97 -6.35 -21.01
CA SER A 79 1.34 -5.29 -20.21
C SER A 79 1.82 -5.30 -18.76
N LEU A 80 1.96 -6.49 -18.15
CA LEU A 80 2.45 -6.64 -16.79
C LEU A 80 3.91 -6.19 -16.65
N ALA A 81 4.77 -6.54 -17.63
CA ALA A 81 6.17 -6.11 -17.62
C ALA A 81 6.29 -4.57 -17.65
N ALA A 82 5.49 -3.90 -18.48
CA ALA A 82 5.47 -2.44 -18.54
C ALA A 82 4.97 -1.82 -17.22
N SER A 83 3.91 -2.35 -16.63
CA SER A 83 3.37 -1.87 -15.34
C SER A 83 4.36 -2.09 -14.19
N ILE A 84 5.02 -3.27 -14.12
CA ILE A 84 6.06 -3.58 -13.12
C ILE A 84 7.23 -2.61 -13.26
N TYR A 85 7.71 -2.35 -14.45
CA TYR A 85 8.80 -1.40 -14.70
C TYR A 85 8.47 -0.02 -14.14
N ARG A 86 7.29 0.52 -14.47
CA ARG A 86 6.84 1.84 -14.02
C ARG A 86 6.72 1.94 -12.51
N ILE A 87 6.06 0.94 -11.89
CA ILE A 87 5.86 0.95 -10.44
C ILE A 87 7.18 0.81 -9.69
N LEU A 88 8.08 -0.06 -10.11
CA LEU A 88 9.36 -0.26 -9.45
C LEU A 88 10.23 1.00 -9.50
N ILE A 89 10.35 1.64 -10.66
CA ILE A 89 11.15 2.86 -10.78
C ILE A 89 10.49 4.03 -10.04
N GLY A 90 9.19 4.26 -10.25
CA GLY A 90 8.46 5.33 -9.57
C GLY A 90 8.47 5.16 -8.06
N PHE A 91 8.28 3.94 -7.57
CA PHE A 91 8.34 3.62 -6.15
C PHE A 91 9.75 3.80 -5.58
N ALA A 92 10.79 3.32 -6.26
CA ALA A 92 12.16 3.48 -5.81
C ALA A 92 12.57 4.95 -5.72
N VAL A 93 12.33 5.73 -6.78
CA VAL A 93 12.66 7.18 -6.83
C VAL A 93 11.88 7.94 -5.76
N GLY A 94 10.56 7.76 -5.69
CA GLY A 94 9.72 8.44 -4.71
C GLY A 94 10.08 8.08 -3.26
N SER A 95 10.40 6.81 -3.00
CA SER A 95 10.84 6.33 -1.69
C SER A 95 12.19 6.91 -1.29
N LEU A 96 13.17 6.93 -2.17
CA LEU A 96 14.50 7.47 -1.88
C LEU A 96 14.42 8.96 -1.55
N ILE A 97 13.71 9.73 -2.36
CA ILE A 97 13.54 11.17 -2.13
C ILE A 97 12.70 11.41 -0.85
N GLY A 98 11.64 10.65 -0.64
CA GLY A 98 10.79 10.73 0.54
C GLY A 98 11.54 10.37 1.83
N LEU A 99 12.35 9.32 1.82
CA LEU A 99 13.22 8.95 2.95
C LEU A 99 14.22 10.07 3.26
N ALA A 100 14.91 10.58 2.25
CA ALA A 100 15.87 11.67 2.44
C ALA A 100 15.20 12.91 3.02
N ALA A 101 14.07 13.34 2.46
CA ALA A 101 13.30 14.48 2.94
C ALA A 101 12.82 14.28 4.39
N GLY A 102 12.24 13.12 4.70
CA GLY A 102 11.76 12.78 6.04
C GLY A 102 12.87 12.71 7.08
N LEU A 103 14.03 12.16 6.73
CA LEU A 103 15.21 12.16 7.60
C LEU A 103 15.74 13.57 7.87
N VAL A 104 15.89 14.38 6.82
CA VAL A 104 16.40 15.75 6.94
C VAL A 104 15.44 16.61 7.77
N THR A 105 14.15 16.57 7.49
CA THR A 105 13.14 17.33 8.25
C THR A 105 12.98 16.81 9.68
N GLY A 106 13.12 15.50 9.89
CA GLY A 106 13.03 14.88 11.21
C GLY A 106 14.20 15.21 12.14
N THR A 107 15.40 15.43 11.58
CA THR A 107 16.64 15.64 12.36
C THR A 107 17.09 17.10 12.48
N SER A 108 16.72 17.96 11.54
CA SER A 108 17.10 19.36 11.52
C SER A 108 15.93 20.28 11.90
N ALA A 109 16.09 21.08 12.94
CA ALA A 109 15.05 22.03 13.38
C ALA A 109 14.71 23.08 12.32
N LEU A 110 15.69 23.50 11.51
CA LEU A 110 15.47 24.44 10.41
C LEU A 110 14.69 23.78 9.27
N ALA A 111 15.10 22.57 8.87
CA ALA A 111 14.42 21.81 7.84
C ALA A 111 12.98 21.44 8.25
N ASP A 112 12.73 21.15 9.51
CA ASP A 112 11.40 20.91 10.07
C ASP A 112 10.49 22.14 9.93
N LYS A 113 10.97 23.32 10.37
CA LYS A 113 10.19 24.55 10.31
C LYS A 113 9.86 25.00 8.89
N ILE A 114 10.67 24.66 7.90
CA ILE A 114 10.46 25.04 6.48
C ILE A 114 9.77 23.88 5.72
N GLY A 115 10.30 22.69 5.81
CA GLY A 115 9.90 21.56 4.95
C GLY A 115 8.57 20.92 5.36
N ASN A 116 8.36 20.76 6.65
CA ASN A 116 7.16 20.08 7.15
C ASN A 116 5.84 20.83 6.80
N PRO A 117 5.72 22.16 6.97
CA PRO A 117 4.56 22.91 6.48
C PRO A 117 4.34 22.78 4.97
N ILE A 118 5.41 22.78 4.17
CA ILE A 118 5.32 22.63 2.71
C ILE A 118 4.78 21.24 2.35
N VAL A 119 5.35 20.18 2.93
CA VAL A 119 4.90 18.81 2.70
C VAL A 119 3.43 18.64 3.09
N ASN A 120 3.03 19.15 4.26
CA ASN A 120 1.65 19.09 4.73
C ASN A 120 0.67 19.88 3.86
N ALA A 121 1.06 21.04 3.35
CA ALA A 121 0.25 21.85 2.45
C ALA A 121 0.05 21.19 1.07
N LEU A 122 1.08 20.49 0.56
CA LEU A 122 1.04 19.84 -0.74
C LEU A 122 0.43 18.44 -0.70
N TYR A 123 0.41 17.79 0.48
CA TYR A 123 -0.10 16.42 0.63
C TYR A 123 -1.55 16.24 0.18
N PRO A 124 -2.51 17.14 0.49
CA PRO A 124 -3.91 16.97 0.10
C PRO A 124 -4.18 17.15 -1.39
N ILE A 125 -3.21 17.68 -2.16
CA ILE A 125 -3.40 17.90 -3.61
C ILE A 125 -3.64 16.53 -4.29
N PRO A 126 -4.73 16.38 -5.08
CA PRO A 126 -4.98 15.15 -5.83
C PRO A 126 -3.92 14.96 -6.92
N LYS A 127 -2.96 14.04 -6.66
CA LYS A 127 -1.80 13.84 -7.55
C LYS A 127 -2.19 13.49 -8.97
N ILE A 128 -3.25 12.69 -9.14
CA ILE A 128 -3.75 12.30 -10.46
C ILE A 128 -4.15 13.50 -11.33
N ALA A 129 -4.65 14.57 -10.72
CA ALA A 129 -5.01 15.80 -11.44
C ALA A 129 -3.79 16.53 -12.02
N LEU A 130 -2.57 16.21 -11.56
CA LEU A 130 -1.33 16.77 -12.07
C LEU A 130 -0.80 16.02 -13.31
N LEU A 131 -1.37 14.86 -13.65
CA LEU A 131 -0.88 14.04 -14.77
C LEU A 131 -0.87 14.80 -16.11
N PRO A 132 -1.93 15.53 -16.51
CA PRO A 132 -1.89 16.32 -17.74
C PRO A 132 -0.75 17.35 -17.76
N LEU A 133 -0.42 17.93 -16.61
CA LEU A 133 0.69 18.88 -16.48
C LEU A 133 2.05 18.18 -16.66
N PHE A 134 2.21 16.98 -16.10
CA PHE A 134 3.43 16.20 -16.32
C PHE A 134 3.56 15.73 -17.76
N ILE A 135 2.45 15.40 -18.44
CA ILE A 135 2.46 15.08 -19.86
C ILE A 135 2.89 16.30 -20.68
N LEU A 136 2.41 17.49 -20.34
CA LEU A 136 2.81 18.75 -20.99
C LEU A 136 4.30 19.04 -20.82
N TRP A 137 4.86 18.82 -19.62
CA TRP A 137 6.26 19.12 -19.32
C TRP A 137 7.24 18.04 -19.78
N LEU A 138 6.87 16.78 -19.67
CA LEU A 138 7.76 15.62 -19.84
C LEU A 138 7.42 14.79 -21.09
N GLY A 139 6.35 15.14 -21.80
CA GLY A 139 5.86 14.41 -22.95
C GLY A 139 4.98 13.20 -22.60
N ILE A 140 4.35 12.63 -23.63
CA ILE A 140 3.57 11.39 -23.54
C ILE A 140 4.57 10.22 -23.56
N GLY A 141 5.13 9.88 -22.41
CA GLY A 141 6.17 8.84 -22.33
C GLY A 141 6.20 8.16 -20.99
N GLU A 142 7.23 7.36 -20.76
CA GLU A 142 7.44 6.67 -19.49
C GLU A 142 7.74 7.65 -18.34
N LEU A 143 8.42 8.76 -18.66
CA LEU A 143 8.87 9.73 -17.67
C LEU A 143 7.71 10.41 -16.94
N SER A 144 6.65 10.83 -17.65
CA SER A 144 5.46 11.42 -17.02
C SER A 144 4.74 10.45 -16.08
N LYS A 145 4.61 9.16 -16.50
CA LYS A 145 3.99 8.10 -15.69
C LYS A 145 4.81 7.77 -14.45
N VAL A 146 6.11 7.59 -14.60
CA VAL A 146 7.02 7.31 -13.48
C VAL A 146 7.05 8.48 -12.50
N THR A 147 7.05 9.72 -12.99
CA THR A 147 7.09 10.93 -12.14
C THR A 147 5.83 11.06 -11.28
N ILE A 148 4.65 10.81 -11.84
CA ILE A 148 3.41 10.89 -11.04
C ILE A 148 3.35 9.81 -9.97
N ILE A 149 3.83 8.59 -10.27
CA ILE A 149 3.95 7.51 -9.28
C ILE A 149 4.94 7.91 -8.19
N ALA A 150 6.13 8.41 -8.57
CA ALA A 150 7.15 8.85 -7.62
C ALA A 150 6.64 9.97 -6.70
N LEU A 151 5.90 10.93 -7.25
CA LEU A 151 5.27 12.00 -6.46
C LEU A 151 4.25 11.44 -5.46
N GLY A 152 3.45 10.45 -5.86
CA GLY A 152 2.50 9.80 -4.97
C GLY A 152 3.13 9.02 -3.83
N VAL A 153 4.29 8.40 -4.10
CA VAL A 153 5.09 7.64 -3.13
C VAL A 153 5.82 8.56 -2.16
N PHE A 154 6.33 9.69 -2.66
CA PHE A 154 7.13 10.65 -1.89
C PHE A 154 6.45 11.06 -0.58
N PHE A 155 5.20 11.50 -0.62
CA PHE A 155 4.53 12.08 0.54
C PHE A 155 4.32 11.08 1.69
N PRO A 156 3.71 9.90 1.49
CA PRO A 156 3.54 8.94 2.57
C PRO A 156 4.88 8.52 3.19
N VAL A 157 5.91 8.35 2.35
CA VAL A 157 7.24 7.95 2.83
C VAL A 157 7.89 9.09 3.63
N ALA A 158 7.86 10.33 3.13
CA ALA A 158 8.45 11.48 3.81
C ALA A 158 7.79 11.74 5.18
N MET A 159 6.45 11.74 5.23
CA MET A 159 5.70 11.99 6.47
C MET A 159 5.89 10.90 7.51
N ASN A 160 5.87 9.63 7.10
CA ASN A 160 6.09 8.53 8.03
C ASN A 160 7.55 8.45 8.50
N THR A 161 8.51 8.74 7.62
CA THR A 161 9.93 8.84 8.00
C THR A 161 10.16 9.96 9.00
N TYR A 162 9.62 11.16 8.74
CA TYR A 162 9.64 12.28 9.67
C TYR A 162 9.06 11.89 11.03
N SER A 163 7.86 11.31 11.04
CA SER A 163 7.19 10.86 12.26
C SER A 163 8.02 9.80 13.01
N GLY A 164 8.62 8.86 12.27
CA GLY A 164 9.48 7.84 12.85
C GLY A 164 10.69 8.41 13.56
N VAL A 165 11.34 9.41 12.96
CA VAL A 165 12.51 10.11 13.54
C VAL A 165 12.11 10.95 14.77
N LYS A 166 11.01 11.67 14.69
CA LYS A 166 10.53 12.54 15.79
C LYS A 166 10.04 11.78 17.02
N ASN A 167 9.53 10.57 16.83
CA ASN A 167 9.00 9.72 17.90
C ASN A 167 10.07 8.84 18.57
N VAL A 168 11.35 8.98 18.19
CA VAL A 168 12.43 8.30 18.90
C VAL A 168 12.53 8.82 20.33
N ASP A 169 12.58 7.89 21.30
CA ASP A 169 12.71 8.25 22.70
C ASP A 169 13.97 9.11 22.93
N THR A 170 13.75 10.32 23.43
CA THR A 170 14.81 11.26 23.75
C THR A 170 15.80 10.73 24.79
N LEU A 171 15.36 9.79 25.66
CA LEU A 171 16.23 9.13 26.62
C LEU A 171 17.30 8.30 25.91
N LEU A 172 16.95 7.56 24.87
CA LEU A 172 17.90 6.78 24.07
C LEU A 172 18.96 7.67 23.43
N ILE A 173 18.54 8.84 22.94
CA ILE A 173 19.45 9.83 22.34
C ILE A 173 20.40 10.39 23.43
N LYS A 174 19.88 10.74 24.62
CA LYS A 174 20.69 11.22 25.74
C LYS A 174 21.70 10.19 26.21
N VAL A 175 21.30 8.90 26.29
CA VAL A 175 22.21 7.80 26.61
C VAL A 175 23.33 7.71 25.59
N ALA A 176 23.03 7.74 24.29
CA ALA A 176 24.05 7.69 23.25
C ALA A 176 25.07 8.85 23.38
N VAL A 177 24.57 10.06 23.67
CA VAL A 177 25.42 11.27 23.89
C VAL A 177 26.28 11.09 25.16
N SER A 178 25.76 10.52 26.24
CA SER A 178 26.51 10.24 27.47
C SER A 178 27.67 9.26 27.25
N PHE A 179 27.55 8.35 26.26
CA PHE A 179 28.64 7.50 25.81
C PHE A 179 29.54 8.17 24.74
N ASN A 180 29.47 9.49 24.61
CA ASN A 180 30.23 10.29 23.65
C ASN A 180 30.08 9.81 22.18
N ALA A 181 28.88 9.30 21.84
CA ALA A 181 28.58 8.89 20.45
C ALA A 181 28.49 10.13 19.55
N SER A 182 29.17 10.09 18.39
CA SER A 182 29.03 11.13 17.38
C SER A 182 27.61 11.18 16.82
N TRP A 183 27.22 12.28 16.19
CA TRP A 183 25.90 12.43 15.55
C TRP A 183 25.60 11.29 14.56
N TRP A 184 26.54 10.93 13.72
CA TRP A 184 26.38 9.84 12.76
C TRP A 184 26.19 8.47 13.45
N LYS A 185 26.91 8.23 14.54
CA LYS A 185 26.77 7.00 15.30
C LYS A 185 25.40 6.91 15.98
N THR A 186 24.94 8.03 16.57
CA THR A 186 23.60 8.14 17.17
C THR A 186 22.51 7.95 16.12
N MET A 187 22.66 8.56 14.93
CA MET A 187 21.73 8.40 13.80
C MET A 187 21.62 6.93 13.37
N LYS A 188 22.74 6.29 13.10
CA LYS A 188 22.79 4.92 12.56
C LYS A 188 22.38 3.85 13.58
N SER A 189 22.76 4.02 14.87
CA SER A 189 22.58 2.98 15.88
C SER A 189 21.35 3.19 16.78
N VAL A 190 20.78 4.39 16.82
CA VAL A 190 19.63 4.71 17.68
C VAL A 190 18.45 5.20 16.85
N VAL A 191 18.62 6.31 16.11
CA VAL A 191 17.49 6.96 15.45
C VAL A 191 16.93 6.11 14.33
N LEU A 192 17.77 5.68 13.38
CA LEU A 192 17.33 4.95 12.21
C LEU A 192 16.68 3.60 12.57
N PRO A 193 17.26 2.74 13.45
CA PRO A 193 16.63 1.49 13.84
C PRO A 193 15.27 1.67 14.53
N ASN A 194 15.13 2.72 15.36
CA ASN A 194 13.85 3.01 16.02
C ASN A 194 12.82 3.61 15.06
N ALA A 195 13.24 4.32 14.00
CA ALA A 195 12.36 4.88 12.98
C ALA A 195 11.91 3.86 11.92
N LEU A 196 12.65 2.74 11.72
CA LEU A 196 12.35 1.72 10.70
C LEU A 196 10.89 1.24 10.67
N PRO A 197 10.23 0.94 11.81
CA PRO A 197 8.83 0.51 11.78
C PRO A 197 7.90 1.52 11.13
N MET A 198 8.10 2.81 11.40
CA MET A 198 7.31 3.89 10.80
C MET A 198 7.67 4.09 9.33
N ILE A 199 8.95 3.96 8.98
CA ILE A 199 9.40 4.02 7.58
C ILE A 199 8.70 2.92 6.76
N PHE A 200 8.69 1.67 7.25
CA PHE A 200 7.99 0.58 6.56
C PHE A 200 6.47 0.78 6.53
N ALA A 201 5.87 1.38 7.55
CA ALA A 201 4.46 1.77 7.50
C ALA A 201 4.21 2.78 6.36
N GLY A 202 5.09 3.77 6.20
CA GLY A 202 5.05 4.71 5.08
C GLY A 202 5.21 4.05 3.71
N LEU A 203 6.16 3.12 3.57
CA LEU A 203 6.38 2.36 2.35
C LEU A 203 5.15 1.51 1.96
N ARG A 204 4.49 0.86 2.92
CA ARG A 204 3.26 0.10 2.66
C ARG A 204 2.10 0.99 2.23
N LEU A 205 1.95 2.16 2.86
CA LEU A 205 0.94 3.15 2.44
C LEU A 205 1.22 3.65 1.02
N ALA A 206 2.49 3.92 0.74
CA ALA A 206 2.96 4.35 -0.56
C ALA A 206 2.75 3.27 -1.65
N ALA A 207 2.84 1.98 -1.32
CA ALA A 207 2.57 0.91 -2.26
C ALA A 207 1.13 0.95 -2.77
N GLY A 208 0.15 1.13 -1.88
CA GLY A 208 -1.25 1.27 -2.28
C GLY A 208 -1.49 2.50 -3.17
N THR A 209 -0.94 3.66 -2.78
CA THR A 209 -1.08 4.89 -3.58
C THR A 209 -0.36 4.81 -4.93
N SER A 210 0.77 4.12 -5.01
CA SER A 210 1.51 3.93 -6.26
C SER A 210 0.75 3.10 -7.28
N LEU A 211 0.05 2.06 -6.85
CA LEU A 211 -0.81 1.24 -7.72
C LEU A 211 -1.99 2.04 -8.27
N LEU A 212 -2.65 2.83 -7.43
CA LEU A 212 -3.75 3.69 -7.88
C LEU A 212 -3.27 4.69 -8.95
N LEU A 213 -2.11 5.32 -8.73
CA LEU A 213 -1.54 6.27 -9.69
C LEU A 213 -1.00 5.59 -10.96
N LEU A 214 -0.44 4.38 -10.83
CA LEU A 214 -0.03 3.56 -11.97
C LEU A 214 -1.20 3.33 -12.92
N VAL A 215 -2.31 2.77 -12.39
CA VAL A 215 -3.49 2.45 -13.21
C VAL A 215 -4.04 3.70 -13.87
N ALA A 216 -4.23 4.76 -13.11
CA ALA A 216 -4.77 6.01 -13.64
C ALA A 216 -3.85 6.64 -14.70
N ALA A 217 -2.53 6.60 -14.50
CA ALA A 217 -1.55 7.10 -15.48
C ALA A 217 -1.53 6.23 -16.75
N GLU A 218 -1.67 4.91 -16.60
CA GLU A 218 -1.74 4.00 -17.75
C GLU A 218 -3.03 4.16 -18.54
N MET A 219 -4.18 4.31 -17.88
CA MET A 219 -5.45 4.57 -18.56
C MET A 219 -5.43 5.87 -19.37
N ILE A 220 -4.75 6.91 -18.89
CA ILE A 220 -4.74 8.23 -19.56
C ILE A 220 -3.66 8.32 -20.65
N ALA A 221 -2.48 7.75 -20.41
CA ALA A 221 -1.29 8.07 -21.20
C ALA A 221 -0.46 6.87 -21.66
N ALA A 222 -0.97 5.64 -21.58
CA ALA A 222 -0.23 4.46 -22.02
C ALA A 222 -0.97 3.70 -23.13
N GLN A 223 -0.20 3.12 -24.06
CA GLN A 223 -0.69 2.15 -25.04
C GLN A 223 -0.50 0.71 -24.56
N VAL A 224 0.45 0.48 -23.64
CA VAL A 224 0.78 -0.82 -23.08
C VAL A 224 0.86 -0.68 -21.57
N GLY A 225 0.24 -1.62 -20.84
CA GLY A 225 0.16 -1.69 -19.40
C GLY A 225 -1.17 -2.28 -18.96
N ILE A 226 -1.25 -2.78 -17.73
CA ILE A 226 -2.48 -3.41 -17.21
C ILE A 226 -3.63 -2.39 -17.15
N GLY A 227 -3.34 -1.14 -16.76
CA GLY A 227 -4.34 -0.06 -16.75
C GLY A 227 -4.84 0.30 -18.15
N ALA A 228 -3.94 0.37 -19.13
CA ALA A 228 -4.30 0.62 -20.53
C ALA A 228 -5.15 -0.53 -21.09
N LEU A 229 -4.82 -1.78 -20.74
CA LEU A 229 -5.54 -2.97 -21.15
C LEU A 229 -6.96 -3.00 -20.54
N ILE A 230 -7.10 -2.63 -19.25
CA ILE A 230 -8.40 -2.51 -18.58
C ILE A 230 -9.27 -1.45 -19.30
N LEU A 231 -8.70 -0.29 -19.64
CA LEU A 231 -9.43 0.75 -20.36
C LEU A 231 -9.85 0.27 -21.75
N HIS A 232 -8.94 -0.34 -22.50
CA HIS A 232 -9.19 -0.84 -23.87
C HIS A 232 -10.38 -1.83 -23.90
N TYR A 233 -10.38 -2.83 -23.01
CA TYR A 233 -11.50 -3.78 -22.94
C TYR A 233 -12.77 -3.17 -22.34
N GLY A 234 -12.64 -2.13 -21.51
CA GLY A 234 -13.76 -1.34 -21.02
C GLY A 234 -14.47 -0.61 -22.16
N ASP A 235 -13.73 0.06 -23.04
CA ASP A 235 -14.24 0.78 -24.19
C ASP A 235 -14.91 -0.16 -25.22
N LEU A 236 -14.40 -1.38 -25.35
CA LEU A 236 -14.96 -2.43 -26.21
C LEU A 236 -16.14 -3.17 -25.56
N MET A 237 -16.47 -2.89 -24.30
CA MET A 237 -17.49 -3.62 -23.51
C MET A 237 -17.20 -5.14 -23.38
N ILE A 238 -15.92 -5.55 -23.44
CA ILE A 238 -15.48 -6.94 -23.24
C ILE A 238 -15.13 -7.12 -21.76
N THR A 239 -16.19 -7.22 -20.94
CA THR A 239 -16.07 -7.13 -19.46
C THR A 239 -15.36 -8.29 -18.79
N ASP A 240 -15.36 -9.48 -19.39
CA ASP A 240 -14.61 -10.64 -18.91
C ASP A 240 -13.09 -10.40 -18.98
N ARG A 241 -12.57 -9.84 -20.09
CA ARG A 241 -11.16 -9.46 -20.25
C ARG A 241 -10.79 -8.25 -19.38
N LEU A 242 -11.69 -7.27 -19.25
CA LEU A 242 -11.52 -6.16 -18.33
C LEU A 242 -11.32 -6.66 -16.89
N MET A 243 -12.23 -7.55 -16.42
CA MET A 243 -12.15 -8.12 -15.09
C MET A 243 -10.91 -9.01 -14.89
N ALA A 244 -10.47 -9.71 -15.92
CA ALA A 244 -9.19 -10.44 -15.90
C ALA A 244 -8.01 -9.48 -15.66
N GLY A 245 -7.98 -8.32 -16.33
CA GLY A 245 -7.00 -7.27 -16.06
C GLY A 245 -7.03 -6.75 -14.63
N VAL A 246 -8.22 -6.54 -14.07
CA VAL A 246 -8.40 -6.12 -12.66
C VAL A 246 -7.86 -7.17 -11.69
N ILE A 247 -8.09 -8.45 -11.96
CA ILE A 247 -7.53 -9.56 -11.14
C ILE A 247 -6.01 -9.55 -11.19
N VAL A 248 -5.41 -9.42 -12.38
CA VAL A 248 -3.94 -9.35 -12.54
C VAL A 248 -3.36 -8.18 -11.76
N LEU A 249 -4.00 -7.02 -11.82
CA LEU A 249 -3.60 -5.83 -11.06
C LEU A 249 -3.71 -6.05 -9.55
N SER A 250 -4.78 -6.69 -9.10
CA SER A 250 -5.00 -7.01 -7.69
C SER A 250 -3.93 -7.98 -7.16
N LEU A 251 -3.57 -8.99 -7.97
CA LEU A 251 -2.48 -9.91 -7.65
C LEU A 251 -1.12 -9.19 -7.61
N LEU A 252 -0.86 -8.29 -8.55
CA LEU A 252 0.36 -7.47 -8.53
C LEU A 252 0.44 -6.66 -7.24
N GLY A 253 -0.65 -6.02 -6.82
CA GLY A 253 -0.71 -5.26 -5.58
C GLY A 253 -0.49 -6.12 -4.34
N LEU A 254 -1.11 -7.30 -4.30
CA LEU A 254 -0.93 -8.26 -3.21
C LEU A 254 0.53 -8.71 -3.12
N LEU A 255 1.13 -9.13 -4.23
CA LEU A 255 2.53 -9.56 -4.29
C LEU A 255 3.49 -8.45 -3.87
N PHE A 256 3.23 -7.21 -4.32
CA PHE A 256 4.04 -6.06 -3.95
C PHE A 256 3.96 -5.77 -2.45
N ASN A 257 2.76 -5.84 -1.86
CA ASN A 257 2.60 -5.67 -0.42
C ASN A 257 3.27 -6.81 0.39
N LEU A 258 3.13 -8.06 -0.04
CA LEU A 258 3.81 -9.21 0.59
C LEU A 258 5.33 -9.08 0.51
N PHE A 259 5.85 -8.60 -0.60
CA PHE A 259 7.28 -8.32 -0.77
C PHE A 259 7.78 -7.26 0.23
N LEU A 260 7.02 -6.16 0.40
CA LEU A 260 7.38 -5.13 1.40
C LEU A 260 7.30 -5.66 2.84
N GLN A 261 6.31 -6.50 3.16
CA GLN A 261 6.22 -7.15 4.47
C GLN A 261 7.40 -8.10 4.72
N TRP A 262 7.83 -8.83 3.70
CA TRP A 262 9.01 -9.68 3.78
C TRP A 262 10.27 -8.85 4.03
N LEU A 263 10.45 -7.73 3.31
CA LEU A 263 11.55 -6.79 3.55
C LEU A 263 11.52 -6.21 4.97
N GLU A 264 10.33 -5.83 5.46
CA GLU A 264 10.16 -5.31 6.83
C GLU A 264 10.63 -6.34 7.87
N ARG A 265 10.15 -7.59 7.78
CA ARG A 265 10.55 -8.67 8.70
C ARG A 265 12.06 -8.89 8.69
N LYS A 266 12.70 -8.79 7.54
CA LYS A 266 14.15 -8.95 7.41
C LYS A 266 14.92 -7.74 7.96
N ALA A 267 14.39 -6.53 7.81
CA ALA A 267 15.02 -5.30 8.27
C ALA A 267 14.83 -5.03 9.77
N ILE A 268 13.76 -5.60 10.39
CA ILE A 268 13.39 -5.34 11.79
C ILE A 268 13.22 -6.68 12.54
N PRO A 269 14.29 -7.50 12.67
CA PRO A 269 14.17 -8.81 13.30
C PRO A 269 13.88 -8.74 14.81
N TRP A 270 14.14 -7.60 15.44
CA TRP A 270 13.89 -7.37 16.88
C TRP A 270 12.44 -7.02 17.21
N LYS A 271 11.61 -6.76 16.22
CA LYS A 271 10.18 -6.58 16.42
C LYS A 271 9.49 -7.91 16.12
N ASN A 272 9.04 -8.60 17.19
CA ASN A 272 8.17 -9.77 17.04
C ASN A 272 6.87 -9.29 16.38
N ILE A 273 6.77 -9.50 15.08
CA ILE A 273 5.58 -9.20 14.28
C ILE A 273 4.71 -10.44 14.20
#